data_2050eca7f6246326fd33e5552716e056
#
_entry.id   2050eca7f6246326fd33e5552716e056
#
_cell.length_a   1.000
_cell.length_b   1.000
_cell.length_c   1.000
_cell.angle_alpha   90.00
_cell.angle_beta   90.00
_cell.angle_gamma   90.00
#
_symmetry.space_group_name_H-M   'P 1'
#
loop_
_entity.id
_entity.type
_entity.pdbx_description
1 polymer ?
#
loop_
_entity_poly.entity_id
_entity_poly.type
_entity_poly.pdbx_seq_one_letter_code
_entity_poly.pdbx_strand_id
1 'polypeptide(L)'
;MSQLKELLLAQTGYSGWATRQLLDACSTLSLEQIDRDLGASHTSILRTLRHIHDGERVWLRRLVEVDDEHLPPGPAPTHSFEFLVESWPELWDGYRRWIESATDDDLICEVTTLMPDSIFATPPRSTCLRVPRWQIVLHAVNHSTFHRGQIVTMLRDLGVQPPTTELTFYCLNR
;
A
#
# COMPACT_ATOMS: atom_id res chain seq x y z
N MET A 1 4.30 12.16 22.44
CA MET A 1 4.38 11.79 21.01
C MET A 1 4.09 13.05 20.21
N SER A 2 4.82 13.35 19.14
CA SER A 2 4.55 14.56 18.35
C SER A 2 3.27 14.41 17.52
N GLN A 3 2.66 15.53 17.15
CA GLN A 3 1.44 15.54 16.33
C GLN A 3 1.67 14.85 14.98
N LEU A 4 2.88 14.96 14.39
CA LEU A 4 3.22 14.30 13.14
C LEU A 4 3.21 12.78 13.30
N LYS A 5 3.80 12.23 14.36
CA LYS A 5 3.75 10.79 14.65
C LYS A 5 2.32 10.30 14.87
N GLU A 6 1.51 11.04 15.60
CA GLU A 6 0.09 10.70 15.81
C GLU A 6 -0.68 10.66 14.49
N LEU A 7 -0.46 11.64 13.62
CA LEU A 7 -1.04 11.66 12.28
C LEU A 7 -0.63 10.44 11.46
N LEU A 8 0.67 10.13 11.41
CA LEU A 8 1.19 9.02 10.62
C LEU A 8 0.67 7.66 11.14
N LEU A 9 0.61 7.47 12.45
CA LEU A 9 0.02 6.28 13.06
C LEU A 9 -1.47 6.15 12.76
N ALA A 10 -2.20 7.27 12.78
CA ALA A 10 -3.61 7.27 12.40
C ALA A 10 -3.81 6.89 10.93
N GLN A 11 -3.00 7.44 10.03
CA GLN A 11 -3.10 7.18 8.59
C GLN A 11 -2.70 5.74 8.22
N THR A 12 -1.63 5.21 8.81
CA THR A 12 -1.22 3.82 8.59
C THR A 12 -2.21 2.83 9.20
N GLY A 13 -2.73 3.12 10.40
CA GLY A 13 -3.79 2.32 11.02
C GLY A 13 -5.08 2.28 10.18
N TYR A 14 -5.48 3.44 9.64
CA TYR A 14 -6.58 3.52 8.68
C TYR A 14 -6.31 2.65 7.44
N SER A 15 -5.12 2.76 6.84
CA SER A 15 -4.78 2.00 5.63
C SER A 15 -4.87 0.50 5.87
N GLY A 16 -4.33 0.01 7.01
CA GLY A 16 -4.42 -1.39 7.39
C GLY A 16 -5.86 -1.85 7.62
N TRP A 17 -6.68 -1.05 8.33
CA TRP A 17 -8.09 -1.35 8.54
C TRP A 17 -8.85 -1.45 7.20
N ALA A 18 -8.69 -0.47 6.32
CA ALA A 18 -9.37 -0.43 5.03
C ALA A 18 -8.97 -1.59 4.12
N THR A 19 -7.68 -1.97 4.11
CA THR A 19 -7.22 -3.13 3.34
C THR A 19 -7.80 -4.43 3.90
N ARG A 20 -7.87 -4.59 5.23
CA ARG A 20 -8.49 -5.76 5.87
C ARG A 20 -9.94 -5.92 5.47
N GLN A 21 -10.74 -4.83 5.47
CA GLN A 21 -12.14 -4.88 5.01
C GLN A 21 -12.24 -5.42 3.57
N LEU A 22 -11.33 -5.04 2.69
CA LEU A 22 -11.31 -5.54 1.32
C LEU A 22 -10.86 -7.00 1.23
N LEU A 23 -9.86 -7.42 2.00
CA LEU A 23 -9.43 -8.81 2.06
C LEU A 23 -10.57 -9.72 2.53
N ASP A 24 -11.31 -9.30 3.56
CA ASP A 24 -12.48 -10.03 4.08
C ASP A 24 -13.57 -10.16 3.00
N ALA A 25 -13.85 -9.09 2.25
CA ALA A 25 -14.80 -9.16 1.14
C ALA A 25 -14.29 -10.07 0.00
N CYS A 26 -13.00 -9.99 -0.34
CA CYS A 26 -12.39 -10.83 -1.37
C CYS A 26 -12.33 -12.30 -1.00
N SER A 27 -12.28 -12.65 0.29
CA SER A 27 -12.27 -14.05 0.76
C SER A 27 -13.55 -14.82 0.43
N THR A 28 -14.63 -14.12 0.06
CA THR A 28 -15.89 -14.73 -0.39
C THR A 28 -15.86 -15.16 -1.86
N LEU A 29 -14.83 -14.77 -2.61
CA LEU A 29 -14.68 -15.03 -4.04
C LEU A 29 -13.93 -16.34 -4.29
N SER A 30 -14.25 -17.03 -5.39
CA SER A 30 -13.42 -18.13 -5.89
C SER A 30 -12.10 -17.63 -6.46
N LEU A 31 -11.09 -18.50 -6.58
CA LEU A 31 -9.82 -18.18 -7.22
C LEU A 31 -9.99 -17.70 -8.67
N GLU A 32 -10.96 -18.27 -9.40
CA GLU A 32 -11.29 -17.83 -10.75
C GLU A 32 -11.86 -16.41 -10.76
N GLN A 33 -12.71 -16.06 -9.80
CA GLN A 33 -13.30 -14.72 -9.71
C GLN A 33 -12.26 -13.66 -9.30
N ILE A 34 -11.39 -13.97 -8.32
CA ILE A 34 -10.41 -13.00 -7.79
C ILE A 34 -9.29 -12.70 -8.81
N ASP A 35 -8.97 -13.64 -9.71
CA ASP A 35 -7.94 -13.47 -10.76
C ASP A 35 -8.53 -13.22 -12.16
N ARG A 36 -9.86 -13.04 -12.26
CA ARG A 36 -10.52 -12.69 -13.53
C ARG A 36 -10.03 -11.33 -14.00
N ASP A 37 -9.71 -11.22 -15.30
CA ASP A 37 -9.43 -9.94 -15.96
C ASP A 37 -10.70 -9.09 -16.04
N LEU A 38 -10.68 -7.95 -15.38
CA LEU A 38 -11.78 -6.97 -15.32
C LEU A 38 -11.39 -5.63 -15.96
N GLY A 39 -10.33 -5.60 -16.76
CA GLY A 39 -9.92 -4.42 -17.52
C GLY A 39 -9.31 -3.27 -16.69
N ALA A 40 -9.03 -3.48 -15.41
CA ALA A 40 -8.34 -2.50 -14.57
C ALA A 40 -6.84 -2.42 -14.89
N SER A 41 -6.13 -1.41 -14.39
CA SER A 41 -4.69 -1.21 -14.67
C SER A 41 -3.81 -2.41 -14.29
N HIS A 42 -4.19 -3.16 -13.26
CA HIS A 42 -3.58 -4.42 -12.86
C HIS A 42 -4.43 -5.65 -13.19
N THR A 43 -5.36 -5.50 -14.10
CA THR A 43 -6.26 -6.49 -14.68
C THR A 43 -7.21 -7.18 -13.71
N SER A 44 -6.77 -7.70 -12.57
CA SER A 44 -7.58 -8.46 -11.62
C SER A 44 -7.46 -7.95 -10.18
N ILE A 45 -8.40 -8.35 -9.32
CA ILE A 45 -8.36 -8.06 -7.87
C ILE A 45 -7.05 -8.61 -7.27
N LEU A 46 -6.71 -9.87 -7.56
CA LEU A 46 -5.52 -10.51 -7.00
C LEU A 46 -4.23 -9.77 -7.40
N ARG A 47 -4.10 -9.38 -8.65
CA ARG A 47 -2.94 -8.63 -9.14
C ARG A 47 -2.88 -7.23 -8.54
N THR A 48 -4.02 -6.58 -8.34
CA THR A 48 -4.09 -5.28 -7.67
C THR A 48 -3.70 -5.40 -6.19
N LEU A 49 -4.16 -6.44 -5.48
CA LEU A 49 -3.75 -6.70 -4.10
C LEU A 49 -2.24 -6.96 -4.00
N ARG A 50 -1.67 -7.76 -4.90
CA ARG A 50 -0.21 -7.98 -4.99
C ARG A 50 0.54 -6.66 -5.17
N HIS A 51 0.07 -5.82 -6.08
CA HIS A 51 0.68 -4.51 -6.34
C HIS A 51 0.65 -3.60 -5.11
N ILE A 52 -0.47 -3.55 -4.37
CA ILE A 52 -0.55 -2.77 -3.12
C ILE A 52 0.44 -3.31 -2.10
N HIS A 53 0.42 -4.61 -1.85
CA HIS A 53 1.30 -5.27 -0.86
C HIS A 53 2.77 -5.02 -1.15
N ASP A 54 3.20 -5.21 -2.40
CA ASP A 54 4.57 -4.98 -2.79
C ASP A 54 4.97 -3.50 -2.73
N GLY A 55 4.06 -2.62 -3.12
CA GLY A 55 4.26 -1.19 -2.98
C GLY A 55 4.52 -0.81 -1.52
N GLU A 56 3.64 -1.25 -0.61
CA GLU A 56 3.82 -1.01 0.83
C GLU A 56 5.15 -1.60 1.34
N ARG A 57 5.51 -2.83 0.92
CA ARG A 57 6.77 -3.47 1.31
C ARG A 57 8.00 -2.70 0.84
N VAL A 58 8.00 -2.24 -0.41
CA VAL A 58 9.09 -1.44 -0.97
C VAL A 58 9.23 -0.11 -0.25
N TRP A 59 8.12 0.57 0.03
CA TRP A 59 8.14 1.84 0.74
C TRP A 59 8.57 1.69 2.20
N LEU A 60 8.18 0.63 2.90
CA LEU A 60 8.66 0.35 4.26
C LEU A 60 10.18 0.11 4.27
N ARG A 61 10.72 -0.64 3.31
CA ARG A 61 12.17 -0.83 3.20
C ARG A 61 12.90 0.50 3.03
N ARG A 62 12.41 1.41 2.20
CA ARG A 62 12.98 2.74 2.02
C ARG A 62 12.96 3.62 3.27
N LEU A 63 12.06 3.35 4.21
CA LEU A 63 12.05 4.01 5.51
C LEU A 63 13.14 3.47 6.44
N VAL A 64 13.40 2.17 6.39
CA VAL A 64 14.32 1.46 7.30
C VAL A 64 15.77 1.51 6.79
N GLU A 65 15.97 1.33 5.49
CA GLU A 65 17.28 1.27 4.84
C GLU A 65 17.64 2.62 4.25
N VAL A 66 18.74 3.23 4.70
CA VAL A 66 19.17 4.59 4.31
C VAL A 66 19.77 4.62 2.89
N ASP A 67 20.25 3.48 2.38
CA ASP A 67 20.96 3.35 1.10
C ASP A 67 20.19 2.46 0.11
N ASP A 68 19.08 2.96 -0.42
CA ASP A 68 18.25 2.22 -1.38
C ASP A 68 18.49 2.66 -2.85
N GLU A 69 19.74 2.92 -3.21
CA GLU A 69 20.09 3.29 -4.60
C GLU A 69 19.76 2.19 -5.62
N HIS A 70 19.50 0.95 -5.20
CA HIS A 70 19.53 -0.21 -6.10
C HIS A 70 18.49 -1.30 -5.81
N LEU A 71 17.28 -0.99 -5.37
CA LEU A 71 16.23 -2.01 -5.43
C LEU A 71 15.69 -2.10 -6.87
N PRO A 72 16.15 -3.10 -7.66
CA PRO A 72 15.49 -3.36 -8.92
C PRO A 72 14.02 -3.70 -8.63
N PRO A 73 13.09 -3.30 -9.51
CA PRO A 73 11.77 -3.87 -9.46
C PRO A 73 11.93 -5.38 -9.53
N GLY A 74 11.61 -6.07 -8.45
CA GLY A 74 11.58 -7.52 -8.44
C GLY A 74 10.58 -8.03 -9.49
N PRO A 75 10.70 -9.28 -9.92
CA PRO A 75 9.69 -9.88 -10.78
C PRO A 75 8.32 -9.69 -10.12
N ALA A 76 7.28 -9.46 -10.93
CA ALA A 76 5.92 -9.29 -10.44
C ALA A 76 5.59 -10.45 -9.48
N PRO A 77 5.17 -10.16 -8.25
CA PRO A 77 5.01 -11.20 -7.25
C PRO A 77 3.93 -12.19 -7.65
N THR A 78 4.23 -13.45 -7.42
CA THR A 78 3.31 -14.57 -7.66
C THR A 78 2.60 -15.02 -6.37
N HIS A 79 2.58 -14.16 -5.35
CA HIS A 79 1.95 -14.48 -4.07
C HIS A 79 0.51 -14.92 -4.22
N SER A 80 0.11 -15.98 -3.51
CA SER A 80 -1.30 -16.39 -3.45
C SER A 80 -2.12 -15.39 -2.62
N PHE A 81 -3.43 -15.47 -2.71
CA PHE A 81 -4.32 -14.64 -1.88
C PHE A 81 -4.11 -14.92 -0.39
N GLU A 82 -3.97 -16.19 -0.02
CA GLU A 82 -3.72 -16.63 1.36
C GLU A 82 -2.42 -16.02 1.90
N PHE A 83 -1.33 -16.06 1.11
CA PHE A 83 -0.07 -15.42 1.50
C PHE A 83 -0.26 -13.94 1.80
N LEU A 84 -1.02 -13.20 0.98
CA LEU A 84 -1.27 -11.78 1.19
C LEU A 84 -2.03 -11.55 2.50
N VAL A 85 -3.06 -12.35 2.78
CA VAL A 85 -3.83 -12.26 4.02
C VAL A 85 -2.95 -12.50 5.25
N GLU A 86 -2.07 -13.50 5.20
CA GLU A 86 -1.19 -13.89 6.31
C GLU A 86 -0.04 -12.91 6.53
N SER A 87 0.54 -12.37 5.46
CA SER A 87 1.75 -11.53 5.55
C SER A 87 1.46 -10.04 5.81
N TRP A 88 0.30 -9.54 5.45
CA TRP A 88 -0.02 -8.11 5.59
C TRP A 88 0.01 -7.57 7.03
N PRO A 89 -0.46 -8.31 8.07
CA PRO A 89 -0.36 -7.82 9.44
C PRO A 89 1.06 -7.47 9.88
N GLU A 90 2.05 -8.26 9.50
CA GLU A 90 3.46 -8.00 9.83
C GLU A 90 3.97 -6.73 9.11
N LEU A 91 3.53 -6.50 7.88
CA LEU A 91 3.87 -5.30 7.12
C LEU A 91 3.31 -4.03 7.79
N TRP A 92 2.06 -4.04 8.24
CA TRP A 92 1.48 -2.90 8.97
C TRP A 92 2.14 -2.68 10.32
N ASP A 93 2.49 -3.74 11.03
CA ASP A 93 3.28 -3.67 12.25
C ASP A 93 4.68 -3.10 12.00
N GLY A 94 5.28 -3.37 10.87
CA GLY A 94 6.54 -2.77 10.44
C GLY A 94 6.45 -1.24 10.37
N TYR A 95 5.43 -0.71 9.69
CA TYR A 95 5.20 0.74 9.65
C TYR A 95 4.97 1.32 11.05
N ARG A 96 4.12 0.69 11.86
CA ARG A 96 3.83 1.13 13.22
C ARG A 96 5.10 1.19 14.07
N ARG A 97 5.89 0.10 14.11
CA ARG A 97 7.15 0.04 14.88
C ARG A 97 8.14 1.11 14.42
N TRP A 98 8.27 1.30 13.11
CA TRP A 98 9.16 2.33 12.58
C TRP A 98 8.73 3.74 13.01
N ILE A 99 7.44 4.10 12.87
CA ILE A 99 6.93 5.42 13.25
C ILE A 99 7.08 5.63 14.77
N GLU A 100 6.79 4.63 15.59
CA GLU A 100 6.92 4.70 17.04
C GLU A 100 8.37 4.94 17.48
N SER A 101 9.34 4.30 16.84
CA SER A 101 10.76 4.42 17.16
C SER A 101 11.43 5.67 16.59
N ALA A 102 10.96 6.19 15.47
CA ALA A 102 11.56 7.35 14.81
C ALA A 102 11.49 8.60 15.71
N THR A 103 12.52 9.44 15.68
CA THR A 103 12.50 10.79 16.25
C THR A 103 11.79 11.75 15.29
N ASP A 104 11.47 12.97 15.73
CA ASP A 104 10.94 14.00 14.82
C ASP A 104 11.96 14.37 13.75
N ASP A 105 13.26 14.38 14.08
CA ASP A 105 14.34 14.61 13.12
C ASP A 105 14.42 13.49 12.09
N ASP A 106 14.21 12.22 12.49
CA ASP A 106 14.13 11.10 11.54
C ASP A 106 12.97 11.25 10.57
N LEU A 107 11.82 11.74 11.04
CA LEU A 107 10.65 11.94 10.20
C LEU A 107 10.85 13.02 9.14
N ILE A 108 11.53 14.11 9.49
CA ILE A 108 11.80 15.22 8.56
C ILE A 108 13.08 15.02 7.74
N CYS A 109 13.93 14.05 8.12
CA CYS A 109 15.14 13.72 7.37
C CYS A 109 14.78 13.32 5.94
N GLU A 110 15.43 13.95 4.97
CA GLU A 110 15.24 13.63 3.56
C GLU A 110 16.01 12.37 3.17
N VAL A 111 15.36 11.54 2.38
CA VAL A 111 15.98 10.41 1.70
C VAL A 111 15.85 10.57 0.20
N THR A 112 16.85 10.06 -0.51
CA THR A 112 16.85 10.02 -1.96
C THR A 112 16.31 8.67 -2.40
N THR A 113 15.32 8.66 -3.26
CA THR A 113 14.75 7.42 -3.80
C THR A 113 14.58 7.53 -5.32
N LEU A 114 14.80 6.43 -6.02
CA LEU A 114 14.49 6.33 -7.43
C LEU A 114 13.01 5.99 -7.59
N MET A 115 12.30 6.88 -8.27
CA MET A 115 10.94 6.61 -8.72
C MET A 115 11.01 6.21 -10.19
N PRO A 116 10.48 5.04 -10.56
CA PRO A 116 10.25 4.80 -11.98
C PRO A 116 9.31 5.91 -12.47
N ASP A 117 9.69 6.60 -13.53
CA ASP A 117 8.75 7.47 -14.23
C ASP A 117 7.53 6.61 -14.58
N SER A 118 6.35 7.25 -14.60
CA SER A 118 5.07 6.60 -14.89
C SER A 118 5.25 5.38 -15.79
N ILE A 119 4.65 4.25 -15.43
CA ILE A 119 4.59 3.04 -16.28
C ILE A 119 4.12 3.34 -17.72
N PHE A 120 3.57 4.52 -17.95
CA PHE A 120 3.16 5.06 -19.25
C PHE A 120 4.22 5.95 -19.92
N ALA A 121 5.36 6.24 -19.27
CA ALA A 121 6.43 7.01 -19.88
C ALA A 121 7.19 6.16 -20.91
N THR A 122 7.31 6.69 -22.13
CA THR A 122 8.07 6.05 -23.22
C THR A 122 9.12 7.05 -23.73
N PRO A 123 10.41 6.79 -23.57
CA PRO A 123 11.02 5.64 -22.85
C PRO A 123 10.89 5.74 -21.33
N PRO A 124 10.95 4.61 -20.62
CA PRO A 124 10.96 4.63 -19.16
C PRO A 124 12.13 5.48 -18.66
N ARG A 125 11.84 6.40 -17.77
CA ARG A 125 12.84 7.23 -17.10
C ARG A 125 12.74 6.96 -15.61
N SER A 126 13.86 7.10 -14.92
CA SER A 126 13.86 7.11 -13.45
C SER A 126 14.11 8.53 -12.99
N THR A 127 13.26 9.04 -12.14
CA THR A 127 13.44 10.34 -11.51
C THR A 127 13.98 10.13 -10.10
N CYS A 128 15.11 10.77 -9.82
CA CYS A 128 15.63 10.83 -8.46
C CYS A 128 14.74 11.80 -7.66
N LEU A 129 14.03 11.26 -6.67
CA LEU A 129 13.17 12.02 -5.80
C LEU A 129 13.82 12.16 -4.43
N ARG A 130 13.90 13.40 -3.94
CA ARG A 130 14.38 13.71 -2.59
C ARG A 130 13.22 14.20 -1.75
N VAL A 131 12.86 13.43 -0.73
CA VAL A 131 11.67 13.70 0.08
C VAL A 131 11.91 13.35 1.55
N PRO A 132 11.30 14.06 2.50
CA PRO A 132 11.32 13.65 3.90
C PRO A 132 10.57 12.34 4.11
N ARG A 133 11.04 11.54 5.07
CA ARG A 133 10.49 10.19 5.34
C ARG A 133 9.00 10.17 5.66
N TRP A 134 8.48 11.20 6.32
CA TRP A 134 7.04 11.27 6.57
C TRP A 134 6.21 11.29 5.27
N GLN A 135 6.73 11.87 4.17
CA GLN A 135 6.04 11.84 2.88
C GLN A 135 6.02 10.44 2.26
N ILE A 136 7.06 9.63 2.52
CA ILE A 136 7.08 8.22 2.08
C ILE A 136 5.94 7.46 2.74
N VAL A 137 5.72 7.63 4.06
CA VAL A 137 4.60 7.01 4.77
C VAL A 137 3.26 7.41 4.16
N LEU A 138 3.05 8.72 3.94
CA LEU A 138 1.80 9.21 3.33
C LEU A 138 1.65 8.75 1.87
N HIS A 139 2.76 8.65 1.12
CA HIS A 139 2.71 8.11 -0.23
C HIS A 139 2.22 6.65 -0.23
N ALA A 140 2.75 5.80 0.64
CA ALA A 140 2.30 4.41 0.75
C ALA A 140 0.80 4.32 1.05
N VAL A 141 0.30 5.12 1.99
CA VAL A 141 -1.14 5.18 2.33
C VAL A 141 -1.99 5.64 1.13
N ASN A 142 -1.57 6.72 0.45
CA ASN A 142 -2.31 7.26 -0.69
C ASN A 142 -2.30 6.32 -1.89
N HIS A 143 -1.15 5.68 -2.18
CA HIS A 143 -1.03 4.67 -3.22
C HIS A 143 -1.98 3.49 -2.97
N SER A 144 -1.99 2.97 -1.75
CA SER A 144 -2.91 1.90 -1.35
C SER A 144 -4.37 2.34 -1.46
N THR A 145 -4.69 3.58 -1.09
CA THR A 145 -6.06 4.13 -1.20
C THR A 145 -6.52 4.21 -2.64
N PHE A 146 -5.66 4.67 -3.55
CA PHE A 146 -5.96 4.72 -4.98
C PHE A 146 -6.31 3.34 -5.55
N HIS A 147 -5.48 2.32 -5.24
CA HIS A 147 -5.71 0.97 -5.75
C HIS A 147 -6.85 0.24 -5.03
N ARG A 148 -7.12 0.53 -3.75
CA ARG A 148 -8.33 0.04 -3.07
C ARG A 148 -9.61 0.50 -3.77
N GLY A 149 -9.63 1.74 -4.28
CA GLY A 149 -10.75 2.23 -5.08
C GLY A 149 -10.99 1.40 -6.36
N GLN A 150 -9.94 0.91 -7.00
CA GLN A 150 -10.05 0.00 -8.15
C GLN A 150 -10.65 -1.35 -7.74
N ILE A 151 -10.22 -1.92 -6.61
CA ILE A 151 -10.78 -3.18 -6.08
C ILE A 151 -12.27 -3.03 -5.77
N VAL A 152 -12.67 -1.90 -5.17
CA VAL A 152 -14.09 -1.59 -4.90
C VAL A 152 -14.93 -1.62 -6.18
N THR A 153 -14.41 -1.10 -7.30
CA THR A 153 -15.09 -1.18 -8.60
C THR A 153 -15.18 -2.61 -9.09
N MET A 154 -14.07 -3.33 -9.08
CA MET A 154 -14.03 -4.74 -9.52
C MET A 154 -14.95 -5.66 -8.69
N LEU A 155 -15.10 -5.43 -7.39
CA LEU A 155 -16.05 -6.17 -6.55
C LEU A 155 -17.50 -5.94 -7.03
N ARG A 156 -17.87 -4.70 -7.37
CA ARG A 156 -19.20 -4.38 -7.92
C ARG A 156 -19.45 -5.09 -9.26
N ASP A 157 -18.42 -5.12 -10.13
CA ASP A 157 -18.52 -5.81 -11.43
C ASP A 157 -18.72 -7.31 -11.27
N LEU A 158 -18.25 -7.89 -10.17
CA LEU A 158 -18.49 -9.28 -9.79
C LEU A 158 -19.81 -9.50 -9.01
N GLY A 159 -20.61 -8.46 -8.80
CA GLY A 159 -21.87 -8.53 -8.05
C GLY A 159 -21.69 -8.61 -6.53
N VAL A 160 -20.49 -8.34 -6.02
CA VAL A 160 -20.19 -8.32 -4.58
C VAL A 160 -20.34 -6.89 -4.05
N GLN A 161 -21.10 -6.71 -2.95
CA GLN A 161 -21.23 -5.42 -2.27
C GLN A 161 -19.89 -5.08 -1.61
N PRO A 162 -19.19 -3.99 -2.02
CA PRO A 162 -17.93 -3.63 -1.40
C PRO A 162 -18.14 -3.14 0.04
N PRO A 163 -17.17 -3.35 0.92
CA PRO A 163 -17.20 -2.77 2.25
C PRO A 163 -16.99 -1.25 2.20
N THR A 164 -17.40 -0.56 3.26
CA THR A 164 -17.08 0.85 3.45
C THR A 164 -15.63 0.97 3.93
N THR A 165 -14.81 1.70 3.19
CA THR A 165 -13.38 1.90 3.48
C THR A 165 -13.01 3.37 3.68
N GLU A 166 -13.98 4.25 3.94
CA GLU A 166 -13.74 5.68 4.13
C GLU A 166 -13.12 5.98 5.50
N LEU A 167 -12.21 6.95 5.54
CA LEU A 167 -11.50 7.37 6.74
C LEU A 167 -12.46 7.78 7.89
N THR A 168 -13.58 8.41 7.57
CA THR A 168 -14.59 8.82 8.56
C THR A 168 -15.15 7.62 9.33
N PHE A 169 -15.42 6.50 8.67
CA PHE A 169 -15.90 5.28 9.33
C PHE A 169 -14.84 4.65 10.22
N TYR A 170 -13.58 4.68 9.79
CA TYR A 170 -12.48 4.25 10.67
C TYR A 170 -12.40 5.12 11.94
N CYS A 171 -12.54 6.44 11.82
CA CYS A 171 -12.50 7.34 12.97
C CYS A 171 -13.67 7.16 13.94
N LEU A 172 -14.85 6.77 13.42
CA LEU A 172 -16.04 6.53 14.27
C LEU A 172 -15.98 5.21 15.05
N ASN A 173 -15.16 4.25 14.62
CA ASN A 173 -15.06 2.91 15.21
C ASN A 173 -13.76 2.69 16.01
N ARG A 174 -13.09 3.75 16.39
CA ARG A 174 -11.90 3.76 17.26
C ARG A 174 -12.24 3.73 18.73
#